data_48f562d784095f95d24f53c89c0f3183
#
_entry.id   48f562d784095f95d24f53c89c0f3183
#
_cell.length_a   1.000
_cell.length_b   1.000
_cell.length_c   1.000
_cell.angle_alpha   90.00
_cell.angle_beta   90.00
_cell.angle_gamma   90.00
#
_symmetry.space_group_name_H-M   'P 1'
#
loop_
_entity.id
_entity.type
_entity.pdbx_description
1 polymer ?
#
loop_
_entity_poly.entity_id
_entity_poly.type
_entity_poly.pdbx_seq_one_letter_code
_entity_poly.pdbx_strand_id
1 'polypeptide(L)'
;MIDRDRAVRLVEEVLRAEEREFAERGRPVTLAIDKVTEHRLGWIIASQSESYLRSGNAGDMLAGGGPYLVDRHDGSIHHIPITDYVGGLWEEDYEQRVKPTGAAEADPHRGIPFATEIREALEHEGRVAAIRLLRRCAPSVNMAEANDYVAAIAAGERPSAGLIELVRPPSRFSGRLGITTIAGPLLSPAESPEPPFGHRNTSGGAGNRS
;
A
#
# COMPACT_ATOMS: atom_id res chain seq x y z
N MET A 1 -11.38 -15.05 -13.64
CA MET A 1 -10.69 -13.79 -13.92
C MET A 1 -11.74 -12.69 -14.03
N ILE A 2 -11.54 -11.59 -13.32
CA ILE A 2 -12.49 -10.46 -13.27
C ILE A 2 -12.30 -9.59 -14.52
N ASP A 3 -13.39 -9.39 -15.27
CA ASP A 3 -13.42 -8.45 -16.39
C ASP A 3 -13.62 -7.00 -15.92
N ARG A 4 -13.46 -6.06 -16.88
CA ARG A 4 -13.58 -4.63 -16.62
C ARG A 4 -14.96 -4.24 -16.05
N ASP A 5 -16.03 -4.77 -16.63
CA ASP A 5 -17.39 -4.38 -16.27
C ASP A 5 -17.76 -4.92 -14.87
N ARG A 6 -17.25 -6.10 -14.53
CA ARG A 6 -17.42 -6.64 -13.18
C ARG A 6 -16.64 -5.82 -12.15
N ALA A 7 -15.39 -5.42 -12.48
CA ALA A 7 -14.59 -4.58 -11.61
C ALA A 7 -15.26 -3.22 -11.35
N VAL A 8 -15.80 -2.59 -12.40
CA VAL A 8 -16.55 -1.34 -12.29
C VAL A 8 -17.74 -1.48 -11.34
N ARG A 9 -18.58 -2.50 -11.52
CA ARG A 9 -19.73 -2.73 -10.63
C ARG A 9 -19.34 -2.92 -9.17
N LEU A 10 -18.24 -3.64 -8.92
CA LEU A 10 -17.75 -3.86 -7.56
C LEU A 10 -17.32 -2.55 -6.88
N VAL A 11 -16.62 -1.67 -7.61
CA VAL A 11 -16.23 -0.36 -7.06
C VAL A 11 -17.43 0.56 -6.90
N GLU A 12 -18.42 0.55 -7.83
CA GLU A 12 -19.65 1.32 -7.65
C GLU A 12 -20.42 0.94 -6.36
N GLU A 13 -20.38 -0.33 -5.95
CA GLU A 13 -20.96 -0.76 -4.67
C GLU A 13 -20.22 -0.13 -3.48
N VAL A 14 -18.88 -0.07 -3.53
CA VAL A 14 -18.06 0.60 -2.53
C VAL A 14 -18.38 2.09 -2.48
N LEU A 15 -18.42 2.77 -3.65
CA LEU A 15 -18.72 4.20 -3.72
C LEU A 15 -20.09 4.53 -3.13
N ARG A 16 -21.12 3.70 -3.36
CA ARG A 16 -22.45 3.89 -2.74
C ARG A 16 -22.41 3.74 -1.21
N ALA A 17 -21.51 2.91 -0.68
CA ALA A 17 -21.33 2.81 0.77
C ALA A 17 -20.66 4.08 1.33
N GLU A 18 -19.62 4.57 0.66
CA GLU A 18 -18.95 5.81 1.02
C GLU A 18 -19.87 7.04 0.94
N GLU A 19 -20.71 7.13 -0.10
CA GLU A 19 -21.71 8.19 -0.20
C GLU A 19 -22.65 8.24 1.01
N ARG A 20 -23.11 7.06 1.49
CA ARG A 20 -23.92 6.99 2.71
C ARG A 20 -23.17 7.52 3.93
N GLU A 21 -21.90 7.14 4.09
CA GLU A 21 -21.07 7.63 5.18
C GLU A 21 -20.84 9.15 5.12
N PHE A 22 -20.62 9.70 3.93
CA PHE A 22 -20.53 11.15 3.76
C PHE A 22 -21.83 11.85 4.14
N ALA A 23 -22.98 11.31 3.75
CA ALA A 23 -24.29 11.85 4.09
C ALA A 23 -24.55 11.83 5.61
N GLU A 24 -24.22 10.72 6.28
CA GLU A 24 -24.34 10.57 7.74
C GLU A 24 -23.47 11.59 8.51
N ARG A 25 -22.32 11.96 7.95
CA ARG A 25 -21.45 13.00 8.49
C ARG A 25 -21.87 14.41 8.13
N GLY A 26 -23.06 14.58 7.52
CA GLY A 26 -23.59 15.89 7.10
C GLY A 26 -22.91 16.51 5.88
N ARG A 27 -22.23 15.71 5.09
CA ARG A 27 -21.53 16.14 3.86
C ARG A 27 -21.95 15.27 2.67
N PRO A 28 -23.20 15.34 2.20
CA PRO A 28 -23.65 14.52 1.09
C PRO A 28 -22.84 14.82 -0.18
N VAL A 29 -22.25 13.80 -0.74
CA VAL A 29 -21.46 13.85 -1.98
C VAL A 29 -21.89 12.68 -2.85
N THR A 30 -22.08 12.91 -4.14
CA THR A 30 -22.24 11.84 -5.13
C THR A 30 -20.89 11.53 -5.74
N LEU A 31 -20.52 10.26 -5.76
CA LEU A 31 -19.26 9.75 -6.29
C LEU A 31 -19.46 9.11 -7.66
N ALA A 32 -18.51 9.31 -8.54
CA ALA A 32 -18.52 8.68 -9.86
C ALA A 32 -17.13 8.18 -10.23
N ILE A 33 -17.09 7.15 -11.08
CA ILE A 33 -15.84 6.63 -11.62
C ILE A 33 -15.30 7.64 -12.64
N ASP A 34 -14.07 8.08 -12.41
CA ASP A 34 -13.33 8.99 -13.30
C ASP A 34 -12.56 8.22 -14.36
N LYS A 35 -11.80 7.19 -13.94
CA LYS A 35 -10.91 6.46 -14.84
C LYS A 35 -10.82 4.98 -14.47
N VAL A 36 -10.79 4.13 -15.49
CA VAL A 36 -10.53 2.69 -15.38
C VAL A 36 -9.31 2.35 -16.21
N THR A 37 -8.30 1.77 -15.58
CA THR A 37 -7.04 1.40 -16.23
C THR A 37 -6.76 -0.08 -15.97
N GLU A 38 -6.44 -0.82 -17.03
CA GLU A 38 -5.98 -2.20 -16.88
C GLU A 38 -4.56 -2.23 -16.32
N HIS A 39 -4.32 -3.13 -15.37
CA HIS A 39 -3.02 -3.36 -14.74
C HIS A 39 -2.74 -4.86 -14.66
N ARG A 40 -1.46 -5.25 -14.52
CA ARG A 40 -1.08 -6.68 -14.40
C ARG A 40 -1.73 -7.40 -13.21
N LEU A 41 -1.98 -6.69 -12.12
CA LEU A 41 -2.63 -7.22 -10.91
C LEU A 41 -4.16 -7.21 -11.01
N GLY A 42 -4.75 -6.39 -11.88
CA GLY A 42 -6.20 -6.25 -12.00
C GLY A 42 -6.63 -4.94 -12.65
N TRP A 43 -7.64 -4.30 -12.08
CA TRP A 43 -8.20 -3.05 -12.59
C TRP A 43 -7.97 -1.92 -11.59
N ILE A 44 -7.31 -0.86 -12.03
CA ILE A 44 -7.14 0.37 -11.26
C ILE A 44 -8.28 1.30 -11.60
N ILE A 45 -9.09 1.65 -10.60
CA ILE A 45 -10.29 2.46 -10.76
C ILE A 45 -10.19 3.70 -9.89
N ALA A 46 -10.10 4.86 -10.53
CA ALA A 46 -10.13 6.15 -9.86
C ALA A 46 -11.57 6.67 -9.79
N SER A 47 -11.92 7.32 -8.70
CA SER A 47 -13.21 7.95 -8.48
C SER A 47 -13.04 9.39 -8.03
N GLN A 48 -14.09 10.18 -8.26
CA GLN A 48 -14.13 11.59 -7.87
C GLN A 48 -15.59 12.01 -7.61
N SER A 49 -15.81 13.20 -7.07
CA SER A 49 -17.15 13.74 -6.96
C SER A 49 -17.74 13.97 -8.36
N GLU A 50 -19.01 13.63 -8.54
CA GLU A 50 -19.73 13.88 -9.80
C GLU A 50 -19.75 15.37 -10.17
N SER A 51 -19.86 16.24 -9.17
CA SER A 51 -19.82 17.69 -9.34
C SER A 51 -18.50 18.16 -9.95
N TYR A 52 -17.37 17.64 -9.45
CA TYR A 52 -16.06 17.95 -10.03
C TYR A 52 -15.93 17.43 -11.46
N LEU A 53 -16.31 16.19 -11.71
CA LEU A 53 -16.20 15.59 -13.05
C LEU A 53 -17.03 16.38 -14.08
N ARG A 54 -18.14 17.01 -13.67
CA ARG A 54 -19.01 17.80 -14.53
C ARG A 54 -18.53 19.25 -14.69
N SER A 55 -18.06 19.88 -13.62
CA SER A 55 -17.74 21.31 -13.60
C SER A 55 -16.26 21.62 -13.83
N GLY A 56 -15.36 20.71 -13.50
CA GLY A 56 -13.92 20.95 -13.44
C GLY A 56 -13.50 21.92 -12.33
N ASN A 57 -14.43 22.33 -11.45
CA ASN A 57 -14.15 23.27 -10.38
C ASN A 57 -13.38 22.60 -9.24
N ALA A 58 -12.18 23.09 -8.94
CA ALA A 58 -11.31 22.54 -7.91
C ALA A 58 -11.97 22.55 -6.51
N GLY A 59 -12.95 23.43 -6.25
CA GLY A 59 -13.72 23.46 -5.00
C GLY A 59 -14.62 22.23 -4.80
N ASP A 60 -14.98 21.55 -5.89
CA ASP A 60 -15.81 20.33 -5.89
C ASP A 60 -14.97 19.04 -5.83
N MET A 61 -13.64 19.16 -5.95
CA MET A 61 -12.72 18.03 -5.95
C MET A 61 -12.59 17.40 -4.57
N LEU A 62 -12.70 16.09 -4.51
CA LEU A 62 -12.36 15.35 -3.31
C LEU A 62 -10.84 15.19 -3.21
N ALA A 63 -10.25 15.84 -2.20
CA ALA A 63 -8.83 15.74 -1.94
C ALA A 63 -8.51 14.52 -1.05
N GLY A 64 -7.39 13.88 -1.32
CA GLY A 64 -6.82 12.85 -0.45
C GLY A 64 -7.29 11.41 -0.73
N GLY A 65 -8.25 11.21 -1.61
CA GLY A 65 -8.63 9.89 -2.09
C GLY A 65 -7.53 9.28 -2.96
N GLY A 66 -7.50 7.96 -3.05
CA GLY A 66 -6.65 7.22 -3.98
C GLY A 66 -7.51 6.28 -4.83
N PRO A 67 -6.94 5.65 -5.86
CA PRO A 67 -7.68 4.68 -6.65
C PRO A 67 -7.90 3.37 -5.90
N TYR A 68 -8.83 2.58 -6.42
CA TYR A 68 -9.05 1.20 -6.00
C TYR A 68 -8.33 0.25 -6.96
N LEU A 69 -7.72 -0.78 -6.41
CA LEU A 69 -7.31 -1.97 -7.15
C LEU A 69 -8.38 -3.03 -6.97
N VAL A 70 -8.96 -3.51 -8.07
CA VAL A 70 -9.78 -4.72 -8.08
C VAL A 70 -8.92 -5.86 -8.58
N ASP A 71 -8.64 -6.84 -7.73
CA ASP A 71 -7.78 -7.97 -8.07
C ASP A 71 -8.37 -8.81 -9.22
N ARG A 72 -7.53 -9.15 -10.18
CA ARG A 72 -7.90 -9.88 -11.41
C ARG A 72 -8.44 -11.28 -11.13
N HIS A 73 -7.96 -11.94 -10.07
CA HIS A 73 -8.22 -13.35 -9.81
C HIS A 73 -9.48 -13.57 -8.98
N ASP A 74 -9.64 -12.80 -7.90
CA ASP A 74 -10.69 -13.06 -6.92
C ASP A 74 -11.67 -11.88 -6.72
N GLY A 75 -11.41 -10.73 -7.34
CA GLY A 75 -12.28 -9.56 -7.25
C GLY A 75 -12.20 -8.82 -5.93
N SER A 76 -11.25 -9.12 -5.08
CA SER A 76 -11.02 -8.33 -3.87
C SER A 76 -10.68 -6.88 -4.22
N ILE A 77 -11.16 -5.95 -3.39
CA ILE A 77 -11.02 -4.52 -3.62
C ILE A 77 -10.09 -3.94 -2.58
N HIS A 78 -9.10 -3.20 -3.04
CA HIS A 78 -8.09 -2.59 -2.19
C HIS A 78 -7.98 -1.10 -2.50
N HIS A 79 -8.03 -0.27 -1.47
CA HIS A 79 -7.78 1.15 -1.59
C HIS A 79 -6.26 1.42 -1.59
N ILE A 80 -5.79 2.17 -2.56
CA ILE A 80 -4.40 2.59 -2.68
C ILE A 80 -4.31 4.06 -2.26
N PRO A 81 -3.63 4.40 -1.16
CA PRO A 81 -3.43 5.81 -0.80
C PRO A 81 -2.78 6.59 -1.94
N ILE A 82 -3.25 7.81 -2.20
CA ILE A 82 -2.77 8.62 -3.33
C ILE A 82 -1.25 8.83 -3.32
N THR A 83 -0.67 8.98 -2.14
CA THR A 83 0.78 9.12 -1.95
C THR A 83 1.56 7.89 -2.41
N ASP A 84 1.02 6.70 -2.15
CA ASP A 84 1.63 5.43 -2.51
C ASP A 84 1.42 5.14 -4.00
N TYR A 85 0.25 5.52 -4.53
CA TYR A 85 -0.04 5.42 -5.95
C TYR A 85 0.91 6.27 -6.80
N VAL A 86 1.05 7.55 -6.46
CA VAL A 86 1.95 8.48 -7.16
C VAL A 86 3.41 8.10 -6.96
N GLY A 87 3.77 7.58 -5.79
CA GLY A 87 5.13 7.13 -5.48
C GLY A 87 5.53 5.80 -6.11
N GLY A 88 4.58 5.07 -6.72
CA GLY A 88 4.83 3.77 -7.35
C GLY A 88 5.15 2.63 -6.38
N LEU A 89 4.92 2.83 -5.08
CA LEU A 89 5.31 1.88 -4.02
C LEU A 89 4.19 0.89 -3.65
N TRP A 90 2.98 1.11 -4.17
CA TRP A 90 1.80 0.33 -3.81
C TRP A 90 1.81 -1.10 -4.37
N GLU A 91 2.47 -1.33 -5.52
CA GLU A 91 2.55 -2.66 -6.13
C GLU A 91 3.34 -3.62 -5.25
N GLU A 92 4.52 -3.17 -4.81
CA GLU A 92 5.37 -3.93 -3.89
C GLU A 92 4.64 -4.21 -2.58
N ASP A 93 3.97 -3.20 -2.03
CA ASP A 93 3.18 -3.30 -0.81
C ASP A 93 2.02 -4.30 -0.95
N TYR A 94 1.33 -4.30 -2.10
CA TYR A 94 0.28 -5.27 -2.42
C TYR A 94 0.81 -6.70 -2.47
N GLU A 95 1.88 -6.93 -3.21
CA GLU A 95 2.48 -8.25 -3.35
C GLU A 95 3.10 -8.78 -2.06
N GLN A 96 3.60 -7.91 -1.21
CA GLN A 96 4.23 -8.31 0.06
C GLN A 96 3.22 -8.58 1.17
N ARG A 97 2.20 -7.73 1.31
CA ARG A 97 1.31 -7.75 2.48
C ARG A 97 -0.08 -8.30 2.20
N VAL A 98 -0.61 -8.05 0.99
CA VAL A 98 -2.01 -8.38 0.70
C VAL A 98 -2.12 -9.72 -0.01
N LYS A 99 -1.34 -9.91 -1.06
CA LYS A 99 -1.36 -11.15 -1.86
C LYS A 99 0.03 -11.68 -2.12
N PRO A 100 0.64 -12.33 -1.14
CA PRO A 100 1.85 -13.08 -1.36
C PRO A 100 1.59 -14.13 -2.46
N THR A 101 2.21 -13.95 -3.62
CA THR A 101 2.18 -14.98 -4.67
C THR A 101 3.06 -16.15 -4.25
N GLY A 102 2.64 -17.40 -4.52
CA GLY A 102 3.34 -18.62 -4.07
C GLY A 102 4.83 -18.70 -4.47
N ALA A 103 5.21 -18.06 -5.59
CA ALA A 103 6.63 -17.91 -5.96
C ALA A 103 7.38 -16.96 -5.01
N ALA A 104 6.66 -16.00 -4.43
CA ALA A 104 7.19 -15.05 -3.47
C ALA A 104 7.16 -15.59 -2.02
N GLU A 105 6.31 -16.57 -1.72
CA GLU A 105 6.38 -17.32 -0.45
C GLU A 105 7.63 -18.21 -0.39
N ALA A 106 8.15 -18.63 -1.55
CA ALA A 106 9.36 -19.44 -1.65
C ALA A 106 10.66 -18.61 -1.57
N ASP A 107 10.61 -17.27 -1.69
CA ASP A 107 11.81 -16.43 -1.52
C ASP A 107 12.00 -16.04 -0.07
N PRO A 108 12.98 -16.63 0.65
CA PRO A 108 13.28 -16.32 2.05
C PRO A 108 13.71 -14.86 2.25
N HIS A 109 14.08 -14.17 1.18
CA HIS A 109 14.57 -12.79 1.20
C HIS A 109 13.50 -11.76 0.83
N ARG A 110 12.26 -12.18 0.64
CA ARG A 110 11.16 -11.27 0.33
C ARG A 110 10.98 -10.20 1.43
N GLY A 111 10.86 -8.95 1.01
CA GLY A 111 10.71 -7.81 1.92
C GLY A 111 11.93 -7.50 2.78
N ILE A 112 13.08 -8.10 2.45
CA ILE A 112 14.37 -7.80 3.07
C ILE A 112 15.03 -6.67 2.29
N PRO A 113 15.40 -5.56 2.95
CA PRO A 113 16.04 -4.43 2.28
C PRO A 113 17.29 -4.84 1.51
N PHE A 114 17.42 -4.38 0.28
CA PHE A 114 18.59 -4.60 -0.59
C PHE A 114 18.93 -6.08 -0.88
N ALA A 115 18.03 -7.03 -0.62
CA ALA A 115 18.36 -8.46 -0.80
C ALA A 115 18.63 -8.81 -2.27
N THR A 116 17.90 -8.22 -3.19
CA THR A 116 18.09 -8.46 -4.63
C THR A 116 19.42 -7.92 -5.10
N GLU A 117 19.73 -6.66 -4.77
CA GLU A 117 20.99 -5.99 -5.14
C GLU A 117 22.21 -6.69 -4.52
N ILE A 118 22.07 -7.16 -3.27
CA ILE A 118 23.13 -7.92 -2.60
C ILE A 118 23.36 -9.26 -3.29
N ARG A 119 22.29 -9.96 -3.70
CA ARG A 119 22.39 -11.24 -4.42
C ARG A 119 23.05 -11.06 -5.77
N GLU A 120 22.65 -10.06 -6.54
CA GLU A 120 23.29 -9.70 -7.80
C GLU A 120 24.77 -9.36 -7.62
N ALA A 121 25.12 -8.56 -6.61
CA ALA A 121 26.50 -8.24 -6.30
C ALA A 121 27.32 -9.49 -5.88
N LEU A 122 26.71 -10.42 -5.13
CA LEU A 122 27.34 -11.69 -4.75
C LEU A 122 27.65 -12.56 -5.98
N GLU A 123 26.71 -12.64 -6.93
CA GLU A 123 26.83 -13.44 -8.14
C GLU A 123 27.86 -12.88 -9.13
N HIS A 124 27.90 -11.57 -9.31
CA HIS A 124 28.71 -10.93 -10.35
C HIS A 124 30.05 -10.37 -9.85
N GLU A 125 30.10 -9.87 -8.62
CA GLU A 125 31.25 -9.13 -8.09
C GLU A 125 31.83 -9.74 -6.81
N GLY A 126 31.11 -10.67 -6.20
CA GLY A 126 31.53 -11.39 -5.01
C GLY A 126 31.25 -10.68 -3.68
N ARG A 127 31.54 -11.39 -2.58
CA ARG A 127 31.15 -11.00 -1.21
C ARG A 127 31.63 -9.62 -0.78
N VAL A 128 32.86 -9.22 -1.15
CA VAL A 128 33.42 -7.92 -0.75
C VAL A 128 32.64 -6.77 -1.39
N ALA A 129 32.23 -6.92 -2.64
CA ALA A 129 31.40 -5.93 -3.33
C ALA A 129 30.02 -5.82 -2.71
N ALA A 130 29.38 -6.94 -2.38
CA ALA A 130 28.10 -6.98 -1.70
C ALA A 130 28.13 -6.27 -0.34
N ILE A 131 29.18 -6.48 0.48
CA ILE A 131 29.39 -5.77 1.75
C ILE A 131 29.58 -4.27 1.54
N ARG A 132 30.35 -3.86 0.54
CA ARG A 132 30.53 -2.45 0.20
C ARG A 132 29.22 -1.81 -0.26
N LEU A 133 28.45 -2.51 -1.08
CA LEU A 133 27.14 -2.07 -1.52
C LEU A 133 26.22 -1.83 -0.31
N LEU A 134 26.09 -2.81 0.58
CA LEU A 134 25.25 -2.70 1.77
C LEU A 134 25.64 -1.51 2.63
N ARG A 135 26.92 -1.34 2.93
CA ARG A 135 27.41 -0.21 3.76
C ARG A 135 27.24 1.15 3.11
N ARG A 136 27.16 1.21 1.78
CA ARG A 136 26.85 2.44 1.05
C ARG A 136 25.35 2.77 1.15
N CYS A 137 24.49 1.76 1.10
CA CYS A 137 23.04 1.93 1.20
C CYS A 137 22.56 2.14 2.65
N ALA A 138 23.26 1.53 3.61
CA ALA A 138 22.97 1.60 5.05
C ALA A 138 24.25 1.97 5.84
N PRO A 139 24.62 3.27 5.89
CA PRO A 139 25.87 3.71 6.51
C PRO A 139 25.97 3.45 8.02
N SER A 140 24.84 3.26 8.69
CA SER A 140 24.76 2.92 10.14
C SER A 140 25.28 1.53 10.45
N VAL A 141 25.36 0.63 9.46
CA VAL A 141 25.78 -0.76 9.62
C VAL A 141 27.28 -0.85 9.73
N ASN A 142 27.79 -1.46 10.82
CA ASN A 142 29.21 -1.72 10.97
C ASN A 142 29.68 -2.91 10.11
N MET A 143 30.99 -3.17 10.08
CA MET A 143 31.55 -4.21 9.22
C MET A 143 31.11 -5.63 9.61
N ALA A 144 30.99 -5.93 10.89
CA ALA A 144 30.53 -7.24 11.36
C ALA A 144 29.07 -7.48 11.00
N GLU A 145 28.20 -6.53 11.29
CA GLU A 145 26.78 -6.55 10.95
C GLU A 145 26.55 -6.69 9.43
N ALA A 146 27.31 -5.94 8.61
CA ALA A 146 27.24 -6.04 7.15
C ALA A 146 27.67 -7.43 6.66
N ASN A 147 28.70 -8.00 7.29
CA ASN A 147 29.18 -9.33 6.96
C ASN A 147 28.16 -10.41 7.33
N ASP A 148 27.51 -10.30 8.48
CA ASP A 148 26.48 -11.25 8.93
C ASP A 148 25.22 -11.15 8.06
N TYR A 149 24.81 -9.93 7.68
CA TYR A 149 23.69 -9.71 6.79
C TYR A 149 23.92 -10.34 5.39
N VAL A 150 25.07 -10.06 4.79
CA VAL A 150 25.46 -10.61 3.48
C VAL A 150 25.64 -12.12 3.55
N ALA A 151 26.14 -12.65 4.68
CA ALA A 151 26.28 -14.09 4.89
C ALA A 151 24.93 -14.82 4.91
N ALA A 152 23.93 -14.26 5.60
CA ALA A 152 22.59 -14.82 5.63
C ALA A 152 21.97 -14.84 4.22
N ILE A 153 22.07 -13.72 3.47
CA ILE A 153 21.60 -13.65 2.08
C ILE A 153 22.30 -14.71 1.20
N ALA A 154 23.61 -14.84 1.33
CA ALA A 154 24.40 -15.81 0.56
C ALA A 154 24.04 -17.27 0.87
N ALA A 155 23.64 -17.54 2.14
CA ALA A 155 23.20 -18.87 2.57
C ALA A 155 21.73 -19.19 2.18
N GLY A 156 21.00 -18.23 1.60
CA GLY A 156 19.55 -18.37 1.37
C GLY A 156 18.73 -18.26 2.66
N GLU A 157 19.32 -17.73 3.72
CA GLU A 157 18.70 -17.57 5.03
C GLU A 157 18.19 -16.15 5.24
N ARG A 158 17.19 -15.98 6.11
CA ARG A 158 16.68 -14.67 6.49
C ARG A 158 17.62 -14.04 7.54
N PRO A 159 18.14 -12.82 7.31
CA PRO A 159 18.88 -12.09 8.33
C PRO A 159 18.05 -11.88 9.59
N SER A 160 18.68 -11.73 10.75
CA SER A 160 17.98 -11.48 12.01
C SER A 160 17.12 -10.21 11.95
N ALA A 161 16.01 -10.19 12.68
CA ALA A 161 15.10 -9.04 12.71
C ALA A 161 15.81 -7.73 13.09
N GLY A 162 16.78 -7.79 14.00
CA GLY A 162 17.60 -6.63 14.38
C GLY A 162 18.46 -6.09 13.23
N LEU A 163 19.07 -6.98 12.44
CA LEU A 163 19.86 -6.59 11.27
C LEU A 163 18.96 -6.02 10.15
N ILE A 164 17.78 -6.62 9.93
CA ILE A 164 16.80 -6.11 8.96
C ILE A 164 16.39 -4.68 9.31
N GLU A 165 16.09 -4.43 10.59
CA GLU A 165 15.67 -3.10 11.05
C GLU A 165 16.82 -2.07 10.94
N LEU A 166 18.04 -2.47 11.26
CA LEU A 166 19.23 -1.62 11.16
C LEU A 166 19.55 -1.22 9.72
N VAL A 167 19.32 -2.15 8.78
CA VAL A 167 19.57 -1.95 7.34
C VAL A 167 18.40 -1.21 6.66
N ARG A 168 17.22 -1.18 7.28
CA ARG A 168 16.03 -0.54 6.72
C ARG A 168 16.32 0.93 6.40
N PRO A 169 16.14 1.37 5.15
CA PRO A 169 16.30 2.78 4.82
C PRO A 169 15.32 3.60 5.67
N PRO A 170 15.72 4.79 6.15
CA PRO A 170 14.82 5.67 6.87
C PRO A 170 13.59 5.89 5.98
N SER A 171 12.41 5.54 6.52
CA SER A 171 11.15 5.70 5.81
C SER A 171 11.03 7.17 5.40
N ARG A 172 11.09 7.47 4.11
CA ARG A 172 10.80 8.80 3.59
C ARG A 172 9.34 9.21 3.84
N PHE A 173 8.57 8.27 4.34
CA PHE A 173 7.15 8.42 4.69
C PHE A 173 6.87 7.72 6.01
N SER A 174 7.34 8.28 7.11
CA SER A 174 6.80 7.94 8.43
C SER A 174 5.34 8.39 8.43
N GLY A 175 4.41 7.44 8.38
CA GLY A 175 2.97 7.68 8.25
C GLY A 175 2.33 7.13 6.96
N ARG A 176 3.01 6.26 6.20
CA ARG A 176 2.36 5.54 5.09
C ARG A 176 1.15 4.76 5.60
N LEU A 177 -0.01 5.07 5.03
CA LEU A 177 -1.23 4.32 5.31
C LEU A 177 -1.16 2.90 4.73
N GLY A 178 -0.40 2.73 3.63
CA GLY A 178 -0.31 1.48 2.89
C GLY A 178 -1.62 1.08 2.21
N ILE A 179 -1.53 0.08 1.34
CA ILE A 179 -2.72 -0.46 0.67
C ILE A 179 -3.63 -1.16 1.70
N THR A 180 -4.93 -0.91 1.62
CA THR A 180 -5.94 -1.43 2.56
C THR A 180 -7.00 -2.22 1.82
N THR A 181 -7.31 -3.44 2.26
CA THR A 181 -8.40 -4.23 1.71
C THR A 181 -9.75 -3.68 2.20
N ILE A 182 -10.62 -3.35 1.25
CA ILE A 182 -11.97 -2.81 1.50
C ILE A 182 -13.01 -3.92 1.44
N ALA A 183 -12.93 -4.78 0.43
CA ALA A 183 -13.87 -5.88 0.25
C ALA A 183 -13.20 -7.03 -0.52
N GLY A 184 -13.70 -8.24 -0.33
CA GLY A 184 -13.24 -9.40 -1.09
C GLY A 184 -13.43 -10.73 -0.37
N PRO A 185 -13.11 -11.85 -1.03
CA PRO A 185 -13.28 -13.19 -0.47
C PRO A 185 -12.41 -13.49 0.75
N LEU A 186 -11.39 -12.66 1.02
CA LEU A 186 -10.47 -12.85 2.16
C LEU A 186 -10.95 -12.19 3.46
N LEU A 187 -12.04 -11.39 3.41
CA LEU A 187 -12.58 -10.73 4.59
C LEU A 187 -14.02 -11.17 4.83
N SER A 188 -14.32 -11.67 6.03
CA SER A 188 -15.68 -11.74 6.52
C SER A 188 -16.23 -10.33 6.76
N PRO A 189 -17.54 -10.07 6.54
CA PRO A 189 -18.13 -8.74 6.76
C PRO A 189 -17.90 -8.15 8.16
N ALA A 190 -17.59 -9.00 9.14
CA ALA A 190 -17.31 -8.61 10.53
C ALA A 190 -15.87 -8.11 10.77
N GLU A 191 -14.97 -8.27 9.80
CA GLU A 191 -13.54 -7.92 9.90
C GLU A 191 -13.14 -6.78 8.97
N SER A 192 -14.09 -6.10 8.35
CA SER A 192 -13.78 -4.93 7.52
C SER A 192 -13.15 -3.84 8.38
N PRO A 193 -11.94 -3.36 8.04
CA PRO A 193 -11.32 -2.25 8.76
C PRO A 193 -12.19 -0.99 8.63
N GLU A 194 -12.20 -0.18 9.68
CA GLU A 194 -12.83 1.15 9.62
C GLU A 194 -12.28 1.94 8.42
N PRO A 195 -13.14 2.66 7.68
CA PRO A 195 -12.70 3.44 6.53
C PRO A 195 -11.65 4.49 6.94
N PRO A 196 -10.65 4.76 6.11
CA PRO A 196 -9.47 5.56 6.45
C PRO A 196 -9.75 7.05 6.77
N PHE A 197 -10.99 7.50 6.73
CA PHE A 197 -11.35 8.92 6.88
C PHE A 197 -11.94 9.31 8.26
N GLY A 198 -11.77 8.50 9.29
CA GLY A 198 -12.18 8.82 10.64
C GLY A 198 -11.28 9.86 11.31
N HIS A 199 -11.44 11.16 11.03
CA HIS A 199 -10.91 12.19 11.91
C HIS A 199 -11.63 12.12 13.25
N ARG A 200 -10.93 11.72 14.31
CA ARG A 200 -11.41 11.85 15.69
C ARG A 200 -11.67 13.32 15.96
N ASN A 201 -12.93 13.70 16.01
CA ASN A 201 -13.33 15.00 16.51
C ASN A 201 -13.28 14.94 18.04
N THR A 202 -12.16 15.32 18.63
CA THR A 202 -12.08 15.60 20.07
C THR A 202 -12.77 16.92 20.35
N SER A 203 -14.10 16.91 20.43
CA SER A 203 -14.84 18.03 21.03
C SER A 203 -14.60 18.00 22.53
N GLY A 204 -13.64 18.81 22.97
CA GLY A 204 -13.44 19.11 24.38
C GLY A 204 -14.67 19.83 24.94
N GLY A 205 -15.39 19.14 25.83
CA GLY A 205 -16.44 19.74 26.61
C GLY A 205 -15.87 20.81 27.57
N ALA A 206 -16.13 22.06 27.27
CA ALA A 206 -15.96 23.13 28.26
C ALA A 206 -17.20 23.15 29.13
N GLY A 207 -17.08 22.69 30.36
CA GLY A 207 -18.05 22.87 31.40
C GLY A 207 -18.15 24.35 31.74
N ASN A 208 -19.36 24.89 31.76
CA ASN A 208 -19.66 26.15 32.40
C ASN A 208 -20.45 25.85 33.68
N ARG A 209 -19.84 26.22 34.80
CA ARG A 209 -20.57 26.44 36.08
C ARG A 209 -20.81 27.90 36.23
N SER A 210 -22.01 28.27 36.39
CA SER A 210 -22.49 29.30 37.35
C SER A 210 -24.00 29.30 37.35
#